data_f53789fbc54ab680fa14a676c559351a
#
_entry.id   f53789fbc54ab680fa14a676c559351a
#
_cell.length_a   1.000
_cell.length_b   1.000
_cell.length_c   1.000
_cell.angle_alpha   90.00
_cell.angle_beta   90.00
_cell.angle_gamma   90.00
#
_symmetry.space_group_name_H-M   'P 1'
#
loop_
_entity.id
_entity.type
_entity.pdbx_description
1 polymer ?
#
loop_
_entity_poly.entity_id
_entity_poly.type
_entity_poly.pdbx_seq_one_letter_code
_entity_poly.pdbx_strand_id
1 'polypeptide(L)'
;MDSGRHSTGNIRSAPSSAAGRVGQVSEATTPDSPIDQLSERYLEQYVVLQPISATYLGITGHDHELPDYTPSGFGALTELTQRTVAEAEATATSSPREEVAKDAFLERLGLELERYRAGVPQHQLNAIASVPSEIRSVFDLMPTATEQDWETVAIRLNQVGTALDGYRETLLEQAGLGRVSALRQVNDLAARIASWTGAEGDDFFAGLAAQAPDGAVKSEVEAASASARKAYEQFGAWLTSEIAPRAPQRDACGREVYELASRSFLGAAIDFEETYAWGWQELARIEADMQAIAAGLNGGDRSIEAAASVLDNDPGRKIHGKEAFRDWMQEMSNAAVAELGATHFDIPDEIRTLECMIAPTSDGSIYYTQPSEDLTTRPGRMWWAVPAGIEDFATWREVTTVYHEGVPGHHLQCAQTMLRTDLLNRWQRLDCWVSGHGEGWALYAERLMEELGYLEDPGARFGMLDAQGFRAARVIIDIGMHLELEIPRDNPFGWRPGERWNAELGFEFLRAHCRMESEFLRAELNRYLGWPGQAPSYKVGERIWLQAREEAKQRKGAVFDLRSFHSDALNLGSIGLDPLRRALAKL
;
A
#
# COMPACT_ATOMS: atom_id res chain seq x y z
N MET A 1 -20.21 -70.83 11.22
CA MET A 1 -21.41 -71.39 10.60
C MET A 1 -21.92 -70.35 9.67
N ASP A 2 -21.65 -70.46 8.56
CA ASP A 2 -21.99 -71.08 7.30
C ASP A 2 -22.43 -69.96 6.34
N SER A 3 -21.64 -69.69 5.39
CA SER A 3 -21.55 -70.06 3.97
C SER A 3 -22.80 -69.74 3.12
N GLY A 4 -22.58 -69.02 2.05
CA GLY A 4 -23.57 -68.89 0.99
C GLY A 4 -23.08 -68.02 -0.18
N ARG A 5 -22.49 -68.68 -1.17
CA ARG A 5 -21.96 -68.15 -2.45
C ARG A 5 -23.07 -67.88 -3.48
N HIS A 6 -22.68 -67.04 -4.46
CA HIS A 6 -23.02 -66.99 -5.90
C HIS A 6 -24.27 -66.22 -6.33
N SER A 7 -24.10 -65.19 -7.13
CA SER A 7 -24.34 -65.37 -8.57
C SER A 7 -23.90 -64.13 -9.39
N THR A 8 -23.14 -64.37 -10.42
CA THR A 8 -22.69 -63.44 -11.47
C THR A 8 -23.83 -63.06 -12.40
N GLY A 9 -23.98 -61.79 -12.72
CA GLY A 9 -24.87 -61.30 -13.76
C GLY A 9 -24.20 -60.17 -14.55
N ASN A 10 -23.61 -60.55 -15.68
CA ASN A 10 -23.14 -59.65 -16.74
C ASN A 10 -24.31 -58.90 -17.34
N ILE A 11 -24.28 -57.54 -17.27
CA ILE A 11 -25.07 -56.71 -18.18
C ILE A 11 -24.13 -55.68 -18.83
N ARG A 12 -24.18 -55.72 -20.16
CA ARG A 12 -23.38 -55.02 -21.14
C ARG A 12 -23.52 -53.49 -21.00
N SER A 13 -22.37 -52.83 -21.08
CA SER A 13 -22.20 -51.39 -21.25
C SER A 13 -22.80 -50.92 -22.61
N ALA A 14 -23.64 -49.86 -22.54
CA ALA A 14 -23.91 -48.99 -23.67
C ALA A 14 -23.16 -47.67 -23.45
N PRO A 15 -22.54 -47.06 -24.47
CA PRO A 15 -21.79 -45.83 -24.32
C PRO A 15 -22.77 -44.64 -24.30
N SER A 16 -22.85 -43.93 -23.18
CA SER A 16 -23.50 -42.62 -23.10
C SER A 16 -22.48 -41.56 -23.50
N SER A 17 -22.59 -41.07 -24.71
CA SER A 17 -21.94 -39.87 -25.19
C SER A 17 -22.64 -38.65 -24.58
N ALA A 18 -22.09 -38.13 -23.48
CA ALA A 18 -22.32 -36.76 -23.03
C ALA A 18 -20.95 -36.10 -22.91
N ALA A 19 -20.35 -35.75 -24.03
CA ALA A 19 -19.31 -34.72 -24.07
C ALA A 19 -20.00 -33.38 -23.73
N GLY A 20 -19.97 -33.03 -22.44
CA GLY A 20 -20.23 -31.69 -22.00
C GLY A 20 -19.27 -30.76 -22.75
N ARG A 21 -19.82 -29.80 -23.48
CA ARG A 21 -19.06 -28.70 -24.05
C ARG A 21 -18.36 -28.00 -22.87
N VAL A 22 -17.06 -28.22 -22.76
CA VAL A 22 -16.16 -27.26 -22.09
C VAL A 22 -16.37 -25.97 -22.90
N GLY A 23 -17.03 -24.99 -22.27
CA GLY A 23 -17.13 -23.67 -22.86
C GLY A 23 -15.70 -23.21 -23.12
N GLN A 24 -15.42 -22.94 -24.41
CA GLN A 24 -14.23 -22.16 -24.75
C GLN A 24 -14.35 -20.87 -23.95
N VAL A 25 -13.47 -20.71 -22.95
CA VAL A 25 -13.12 -19.40 -22.43
C VAL A 25 -12.68 -18.63 -23.67
N SER A 26 -13.46 -17.64 -24.08
CA SER A 26 -13.06 -16.68 -25.09
C SER A 26 -11.70 -16.17 -24.64
N GLU A 27 -10.66 -16.36 -25.45
CA GLU A 27 -9.40 -15.65 -25.26
C GLU A 27 -9.78 -14.17 -25.21
N ALA A 28 -9.80 -13.60 -24.00
CA ALA A 28 -10.00 -12.19 -23.82
C ALA A 28 -8.85 -11.51 -24.57
N THR A 29 -9.16 -10.78 -25.63
CA THR A 29 -8.14 -10.09 -26.40
C THR A 29 -7.59 -8.97 -25.53
N THR A 30 -6.33 -9.13 -25.11
CA THR A 30 -5.58 -8.08 -24.40
C THR A 30 -5.67 -6.77 -25.20
N PRO A 31 -5.87 -5.62 -24.55
CA PRO A 31 -5.86 -4.33 -25.23
C PRO A 31 -4.60 -4.15 -26.07
N ASP A 32 -4.74 -3.77 -27.33
CA ASP A 32 -3.66 -3.67 -28.33
C ASP A 32 -3.75 -2.37 -29.16
N SER A 33 -4.25 -1.31 -28.55
CA SER A 33 -4.27 -0.01 -29.20
C SER A 33 -2.88 0.66 -29.18
N PRO A 34 -2.65 1.74 -29.94
CA PRO A 34 -1.36 2.44 -29.91
C PRO A 34 -0.92 2.88 -28.50
N ILE A 35 -1.86 3.28 -27.63
CA ILE A 35 -1.51 3.64 -26.25
C ILE A 35 -1.16 2.41 -25.40
N ASP A 36 -1.80 1.27 -25.64
CA ASP A 36 -1.49 0.03 -24.94
C ASP A 36 -0.11 -0.50 -25.34
N GLN A 37 0.21 -0.49 -26.64
CA GLN A 37 1.53 -0.85 -27.14
C GLN A 37 2.64 0.08 -26.60
N LEU A 38 2.35 1.38 -26.47
CA LEU A 38 3.29 2.32 -25.88
C LEU A 38 3.54 2.01 -24.40
N SER A 39 2.48 1.73 -23.64
CA SER A 39 2.61 1.41 -22.21
C SER A 39 3.35 0.10 -21.98
N GLU A 40 3.17 -0.92 -22.84
CA GLU A 40 3.95 -2.17 -22.79
C GLU A 40 5.43 -1.92 -23.07
N ARG A 41 5.76 -1.20 -24.15
CA ARG A 41 7.17 -0.84 -24.44
C ARG A 41 7.82 -0.02 -23.32
N TYR A 42 7.04 0.84 -22.66
CA TYR A 42 7.54 1.58 -21.50
C TYR A 42 7.86 0.62 -20.34
N LEU A 43 6.93 -0.27 -19.99
CA LEU A 43 7.11 -1.24 -18.90
C LEU A 43 8.32 -2.14 -19.15
N GLU A 44 8.49 -2.66 -20.38
CA GLU A 44 9.65 -3.47 -20.77
C GLU A 44 10.97 -2.71 -20.59
N GLN A 45 11.04 -1.42 -20.96
CA GLN A 45 12.25 -0.60 -20.81
C GLN A 45 12.46 -0.15 -19.35
N TYR A 46 11.39 0.11 -18.63
CA TYR A 46 11.41 0.52 -17.23
C TYR A 46 12.01 -0.57 -16.33
N VAL A 47 11.58 -1.82 -16.47
CA VAL A 47 12.09 -2.92 -15.63
C VAL A 47 13.55 -3.25 -15.90
N VAL A 48 14.09 -2.94 -17.09
CA VAL A 48 15.53 -3.04 -17.38
C VAL A 48 16.32 -1.99 -16.60
N LEU A 49 15.79 -0.77 -16.48
CA LEU A 49 16.43 0.30 -15.68
C LEU A 49 16.15 0.16 -14.19
N GLN A 50 15.04 -0.50 -13.82
CA GLN A 50 14.57 -0.68 -12.45
C GLN A 50 14.31 -2.17 -12.14
N PRO A 51 15.36 -3.02 -12.11
CA PRO A 51 15.21 -4.46 -11.88
C PRO A 51 14.62 -4.82 -10.51
N ILE A 52 14.71 -3.94 -9.51
CA ILE A 52 13.98 -4.09 -8.24
C ILE A 52 12.47 -4.02 -8.48
N SER A 53 12.01 -3.07 -9.29
CA SER A 53 10.60 -2.97 -9.66
C SER A 53 10.12 -4.23 -10.42
N ALA A 54 10.96 -4.82 -11.27
CA ALA A 54 10.62 -6.09 -11.93
C ALA A 54 10.29 -7.19 -10.91
N THR A 55 11.09 -7.34 -9.85
CA THR A 55 10.84 -8.32 -8.78
C THR A 55 9.52 -8.01 -8.04
N TYR A 56 9.24 -6.75 -7.71
CA TYR A 56 7.96 -6.33 -7.09
C TYR A 56 6.75 -6.62 -7.97
N LEU A 57 6.87 -6.41 -9.29
CA LEU A 57 5.81 -6.63 -10.27
C LEU A 57 5.67 -8.11 -10.70
N GLY A 58 6.56 -8.99 -10.23
CA GLY A 58 6.59 -10.40 -10.63
C GLY A 58 7.06 -10.64 -12.06
N ILE A 59 7.76 -9.66 -12.67
CA ILE A 59 8.35 -9.77 -14.02
C ILE A 59 9.70 -10.45 -13.90
N THR A 60 9.79 -11.68 -14.42
CA THR A 60 10.99 -12.53 -14.30
C THR A 60 12.15 -12.09 -15.19
N GLY A 61 13.36 -12.55 -14.86
CA GLY A 61 14.54 -12.36 -15.68
C GLY A 61 15.49 -11.24 -15.20
N HIS A 62 15.08 -10.45 -14.20
CA HIS A 62 15.83 -9.30 -13.65
C HIS A 62 16.29 -9.49 -12.20
N ASP A 63 16.00 -10.63 -11.57
CA ASP A 63 16.25 -10.85 -10.14
C ASP A 63 17.74 -10.89 -9.77
N HIS A 64 18.63 -10.95 -10.74
CA HIS A 64 20.08 -10.95 -10.53
C HIS A 64 20.71 -9.55 -10.63
N GLU A 65 19.93 -8.48 -10.87
CA GLU A 65 20.41 -7.12 -11.12
C GLU A 65 19.91 -6.13 -10.06
N LEU A 66 20.66 -5.03 -9.87
CA LEU A 66 20.23 -3.83 -9.15
C LEU A 66 20.22 -2.62 -10.07
N PRO A 67 19.39 -1.60 -9.81
CA PRO A 67 19.39 -0.36 -10.58
C PRO A 67 20.73 0.39 -10.51
N ASP A 68 21.02 1.16 -11.56
CA ASP A 68 22.10 2.15 -11.54
C ASP A 68 21.62 3.41 -10.81
N TYR A 69 22.07 3.60 -9.57
CA TYR A 69 21.73 4.76 -8.74
C TYR A 69 22.71 5.93 -8.88
N THR A 70 23.59 5.93 -9.89
CA THR A 70 24.40 7.09 -10.23
C THR A 70 23.56 8.22 -10.82
N PRO A 71 24.06 9.47 -10.91
CA PRO A 71 23.38 10.54 -11.65
C PRO A 71 23.03 10.16 -13.09
N SER A 72 23.88 9.33 -13.73
CA SER A 72 23.66 8.80 -15.08
C SER A 72 22.46 7.86 -15.14
N GLY A 73 22.30 6.96 -14.16
CA GLY A 73 21.16 6.03 -14.08
C GLY A 73 19.83 6.77 -13.88
N PHE A 74 19.78 7.75 -12.96
CA PHE A 74 18.62 8.63 -12.83
C PHE A 74 18.36 9.45 -14.10
N GLY A 75 19.43 9.86 -14.81
CA GLY A 75 19.33 10.52 -16.11
C GLY A 75 18.68 9.66 -17.17
N ALA A 76 19.07 8.38 -17.27
CA ALA A 76 18.50 7.41 -18.21
C ALA A 76 16.99 7.19 -17.97
N LEU A 77 16.59 7.09 -16.69
CA LEU A 77 15.20 6.94 -16.30
C LEU A 77 14.38 8.20 -16.63
N THR A 78 14.94 9.38 -16.37
CA THR A 78 14.32 10.67 -16.75
C THR A 78 14.13 10.78 -18.27
N GLU A 79 15.13 10.36 -19.07
CA GLU A 79 15.05 10.37 -20.53
C GLU A 79 14.00 9.40 -21.05
N LEU A 80 13.93 8.18 -20.50
CA LEU A 80 12.86 7.23 -20.84
C LEU A 80 11.50 7.83 -20.60
N THR A 81 11.27 8.37 -19.40
CA THR A 81 9.99 8.96 -19.01
C THR A 81 9.63 10.15 -19.90
N GLN A 82 10.57 11.07 -20.16
CA GLN A 82 10.34 12.24 -21.01
C GLN A 82 9.95 11.87 -22.44
N ARG A 83 10.67 10.90 -23.03
CA ARG A 83 10.40 10.42 -24.40
C ARG A 83 9.03 9.76 -24.47
N THR A 84 8.69 8.94 -23.48
CA THR A 84 7.40 8.25 -23.38
C THR A 84 6.22 9.21 -23.21
N VAL A 85 6.35 10.22 -22.37
CA VAL A 85 5.34 11.28 -22.19
C VAL A 85 5.09 11.99 -23.53
N ALA A 86 6.14 12.40 -24.23
CA ALA A 86 5.98 13.09 -25.53
C ALA A 86 5.30 12.19 -26.59
N GLU A 87 5.62 10.89 -26.62
CA GLU A 87 4.97 9.93 -27.52
C GLU A 87 3.49 9.70 -27.12
N ALA A 88 3.20 9.59 -25.81
CA ALA A 88 1.84 9.45 -25.30
C ALA A 88 0.98 10.66 -25.65
N GLU A 89 1.49 11.88 -25.48
CA GLU A 89 0.78 13.11 -25.87
C GLU A 89 0.38 13.11 -27.35
N ALA A 90 1.28 12.64 -28.23
CA ALA A 90 1.06 12.57 -29.67
C ALA A 90 0.16 11.39 -30.09
N THR A 91 -0.03 10.38 -29.25
CA THR A 91 -0.81 9.17 -29.57
C THR A 91 -2.31 9.51 -29.56
N ALA A 92 -2.98 9.23 -30.69
CA ALA A 92 -4.43 9.38 -30.81
C ALA A 92 -5.16 8.22 -30.11
N THR A 93 -6.32 8.53 -29.55
CA THR A 93 -7.23 7.55 -28.94
C THR A 93 -8.50 7.42 -29.78
N SER A 94 -9.09 6.22 -29.84
CA SER A 94 -10.26 5.90 -30.66
C SER A 94 -11.48 5.45 -29.84
N SER A 95 -11.31 5.26 -28.53
CA SER A 95 -12.37 4.81 -27.62
C SER A 95 -12.26 5.44 -26.24
N PRO A 96 -13.37 5.52 -25.48
CA PRO A 96 -13.34 5.99 -24.09
C PRO A 96 -12.36 5.23 -23.19
N ARG A 97 -12.18 3.91 -23.40
CA ARG A 97 -11.20 3.09 -22.70
C ARG A 97 -9.77 3.60 -22.93
N GLU A 98 -9.42 3.85 -24.19
CA GLU A 98 -8.10 4.36 -24.56
C GLU A 98 -7.86 5.77 -24.01
N GLU A 99 -8.89 6.63 -23.96
CA GLU A 99 -8.81 7.95 -23.33
C GLU A 99 -8.46 7.83 -21.85
N VAL A 100 -9.09 6.90 -21.12
CA VAL A 100 -8.78 6.63 -19.70
C VAL A 100 -7.37 6.08 -19.52
N ALA A 101 -6.96 5.11 -20.35
CA ALA A 101 -5.61 4.54 -20.29
C ALA A 101 -4.54 5.62 -20.54
N LYS A 102 -4.74 6.46 -21.56
CA LYS A 102 -3.86 7.60 -21.88
C LYS A 102 -3.83 8.63 -20.76
N ASP A 103 -4.97 8.98 -20.21
CA ASP A 103 -5.09 9.98 -19.14
C ASP A 103 -4.35 9.52 -17.87
N ALA A 104 -4.54 8.25 -17.47
CA ALA A 104 -3.83 7.65 -16.35
C ALA A 104 -2.31 7.60 -16.59
N PHE A 105 -1.89 7.21 -17.77
CA PHE A 105 -0.49 7.09 -18.13
C PHE A 105 0.22 8.44 -18.14
N LEU A 106 -0.39 9.46 -18.73
CA LEU A 106 0.14 10.83 -18.75
C LEU A 106 0.16 11.46 -17.36
N GLU A 107 -0.86 11.21 -16.54
CA GLU A 107 -0.91 11.73 -15.17
C GLU A 107 0.25 11.15 -14.34
N ARG A 108 0.48 9.82 -14.37
CA ARG A 108 1.56 9.19 -13.61
C ARG A 108 2.95 9.59 -14.11
N LEU A 109 3.23 9.40 -15.39
CA LEU A 109 4.54 9.66 -15.97
C LEU A 109 4.87 11.15 -16.06
N GLY A 110 3.89 12.01 -16.31
CA GLY A 110 4.06 13.46 -16.29
C GLY A 110 4.50 13.94 -14.91
N LEU A 111 3.84 13.46 -13.87
CA LEU A 111 4.22 13.79 -12.49
C LEU A 111 5.58 13.22 -12.10
N GLU A 112 5.90 11.99 -12.50
CA GLU A 112 7.21 11.41 -12.22
C GLU A 112 8.33 12.21 -12.88
N LEU A 113 8.11 12.68 -14.10
CA LEU A 113 9.04 13.59 -14.78
C LEU A 113 9.22 14.92 -14.02
N GLU A 114 8.15 15.51 -13.47
CA GLU A 114 8.24 16.70 -12.61
C GLU A 114 9.08 16.40 -11.34
N ARG A 115 8.87 15.26 -10.70
CA ARG A 115 9.61 14.81 -9.50
C ARG A 115 11.10 14.60 -9.79
N TYR A 116 11.45 13.95 -10.91
CA TYR A 116 12.84 13.78 -11.34
C TYR A 116 13.53 15.14 -11.59
N ARG A 117 12.87 16.07 -12.26
CA ARG A 117 13.39 17.43 -12.50
C ARG A 117 13.59 18.22 -11.21
N ALA A 118 12.72 18.02 -10.24
CA ALA A 118 12.84 18.59 -8.89
C ALA A 118 13.94 17.88 -8.04
N GLY A 119 14.45 16.74 -8.50
CA GLY A 119 15.45 15.94 -7.79
C GLY A 119 14.90 15.16 -6.60
N VAL A 120 13.57 15.01 -6.48
CA VAL A 120 12.94 14.39 -5.31
C VAL A 120 13.37 12.93 -5.16
N PRO A 121 13.26 12.04 -6.17
CA PRO A 121 13.70 10.65 -6.02
C PRO A 121 15.19 10.49 -5.73
N GLN A 122 16.02 11.44 -6.22
CA GLN A 122 17.46 11.39 -6.08
C GLN A 122 17.96 11.70 -4.68
N HIS A 123 17.27 12.57 -3.91
CA HIS A 123 17.76 13.01 -2.60
C HIS A 123 16.88 12.63 -1.41
N GLN A 124 15.68 12.12 -1.64
CA GLN A 124 14.77 11.77 -0.56
C GLN A 124 15.28 10.57 0.24
N LEU A 125 15.61 10.81 1.51
CA LEU A 125 15.99 9.78 2.47
C LEU A 125 14.89 9.64 3.52
N ASN A 126 14.54 8.41 3.82
CA ASN A 126 13.75 8.02 4.99
C ASN A 126 14.00 6.53 5.31
N ALA A 127 13.56 6.07 6.46
CA ALA A 127 13.82 4.71 6.91
C ALA A 127 12.96 3.63 6.24
N ILE A 128 11.96 4.00 5.41
CA ILE A 128 10.96 3.08 4.85
C ILE A 128 11.05 2.97 3.34
N ALA A 129 10.99 4.08 2.63
CA ALA A 129 10.86 4.14 1.17
C ALA A 129 11.95 5.04 0.57
N SER A 130 13.18 4.59 0.64
CA SER A 130 14.35 5.23 0.02
C SER A 130 15.24 4.17 -0.59
N VAL A 131 16.15 4.57 -1.49
CA VAL A 131 17.02 3.64 -2.23
C VAL A 131 17.67 2.56 -1.33
N PRO A 132 18.28 2.87 -0.17
CA PRO A 132 18.83 1.83 0.68
C PRO A 132 17.78 0.85 1.24
N SER A 133 16.57 1.34 1.52
CA SER A 133 15.47 0.51 2.00
C SER A 133 14.95 -0.43 0.91
N GLU A 134 14.81 0.07 -0.32
CA GLU A 134 14.39 -0.72 -1.49
C GLU A 134 15.39 -1.82 -1.83
N ILE A 135 16.71 -1.50 -1.85
CA ILE A 135 17.78 -2.49 -2.07
C ILE A 135 17.73 -3.60 -1.00
N ARG A 136 17.45 -3.26 0.26
CA ARG A 136 17.35 -4.26 1.33
C ARG A 136 16.07 -5.09 1.18
N SER A 137 14.94 -4.44 0.94
CA SER A 137 13.62 -5.09 0.98
C SER A 137 13.38 -6.05 -0.19
N VAL A 138 14.07 -5.86 -1.33
CA VAL A 138 13.90 -6.76 -2.47
C VAL A 138 14.28 -8.21 -2.15
N PHE A 139 15.22 -8.43 -1.21
CA PHE A 139 15.62 -9.78 -0.79
C PHE A 139 14.53 -10.54 -0.03
N ASP A 140 13.54 -9.85 0.53
CA ASP A 140 12.37 -10.48 1.16
C ASP A 140 11.40 -11.07 0.12
N LEU A 141 11.50 -10.63 -1.14
CA LEU A 141 10.58 -11.00 -2.22
C LEU A 141 11.19 -12.00 -3.22
N MET A 142 12.50 -12.18 -3.16
CA MET A 142 13.18 -13.09 -4.09
C MET A 142 12.81 -14.54 -3.84
N PRO A 143 12.65 -15.37 -4.90
CA PRO A 143 12.50 -16.81 -4.76
C PRO A 143 13.69 -17.44 -4.00
N THR A 144 13.40 -18.42 -3.13
CA THR A 144 14.39 -19.13 -2.31
C THR A 144 14.11 -20.64 -2.25
N ALA A 145 13.33 -21.17 -3.20
CA ALA A 145 12.89 -22.55 -3.19
C ALA A 145 13.94 -23.54 -3.73
N THR A 146 14.84 -23.08 -4.59
CA THR A 146 15.83 -23.90 -5.31
C THR A 146 17.27 -23.38 -5.09
N GLU A 147 18.26 -24.23 -5.34
CA GLU A 147 19.69 -23.82 -5.32
C GLU A 147 19.95 -22.68 -6.31
N GLN A 148 19.33 -22.72 -7.49
CA GLN A 148 19.44 -21.66 -8.51
C GLN A 148 18.87 -20.31 -8.02
N ASP A 149 17.81 -20.32 -7.24
CA ASP A 149 17.27 -19.10 -6.63
C ASP A 149 18.31 -18.47 -5.70
N TRP A 150 18.97 -19.29 -4.88
CA TRP A 150 20.02 -18.83 -3.97
C TRP A 150 21.28 -18.36 -4.68
N GLU A 151 21.66 -18.94 -5.82
CA GLU A 151 22.70 -18.40 -6.69
C GLU A 151 22.32 -16.99 -7.17
N THR A 152 21.08 -16.79 -7.57
CA THR A 152 20.56 -15.48 -7.99
C THR A 152 20.59 -14.46 -6.84
N VAL A 153 20.22 -14.87 -5.63
CA VAL A 153 20.33 -14.04 -4.41
C VAL A 153 21.79 -13.63 -4.17
N ALA A 154 22.74 -14.56 -4.28
CA ALA A 154 24.16 -14.26 -4.09
C ALA A 154 24.70 -13.26 -5.15
N ILE A 155 24.27 -13.42 -6.41
CA ILE A 155 24.65 -12.49 -7.50
C ILE A 155 24.16 -11.07 -7.19
N ARG A 156 22.89 -10.91 -6.79
CA ARG A 156 22.29 -9.61 -6.45
C ARG A 156 22.94 -8.99 -5.21
N LEU A 157 23.21 -9.79 -4.15
CA LEU A 157 23.91 -9.32 -2.94
C LEU A 157 25.31 -8.74 -3.26
N ASN A 158 26.04 -9.34 -4.19
CA ASN A 158 27.36 -8.86 -4.60
C ASN A 158 27.33 -7.49 -5.29
N GLN A 159 26.18 -7.03 -5.77
CA GLN A 159 26.04 -5.72 -6.41
C GLN A 159 25.69 -4.59 -5.43
N VAL A 160 25.28 -4.92 -4.20
CA VAL A 160 24.82 -3.94 -3.19
C VAL A 160 25.85 -2.83 -2.97
N GLY A 161 27.13 -3.18 -2.89
CA GLY A 161 28.19 -2.19 -2.72
C GLY A 161 28.25 -1.18 -3.86
N THR A 162 28.19 -1.65 -5.10
CA THR A 162 28.22 -0.79 -6.30
C THR A 162 26.97 0.11 -6.35
N ALA A 163 25.79 -0.42 -6.05
CA ALA A 163 24.53 0.33 -6.03
C ALA A 163 24.58 1.46 -4.97
N LEU A 164 25.03 1.16 -3.75
CA LEU A 164 25.16 2.16 -2.69
C LEU A 164 26.25 3.20 -2.99
N ASP A 165 27.35 2.83 -3.65
CA ASP A 165 28.38 3.79 -4.06
C ASP A 165 27.86 4.73 -5.16
N GLY A 166 27.11 4.22 -6.16
CA GLY A 166 26.43 5.06 -7.14
C GLY A 166 25.43 6.03 -6.49
N TYR A 167 24.70 5.56 -5.48
CA TYR A 167 23.79 6.45 -4.76
C TYR A 167 24.50 7.52 -3.93
N ARG A 168 25.70 7.24 -3.39
CA ARG A 168 26.55 8.28 -2.76
C ARG A 168 26.87 9.41 -3.73
N GLU A 169 27.23 9.09 -4.97
CA GLU A 169 27.53 10.09 -6.02
C GLU A 169 26.30 10.99 -6.25
N THR A 170 25.12 10.40 -6.38
CA THR A 170 23.87 11.13 -6.57
C THR A 170 23.53 12.02 -5.38
N LEU A 171 23.66 11.51 -4.15
CA LEU A 171 23.39 12.31 -2.93
C LEU A 171 24.37 13.49 -2.81
N LEU A 172 25.65 13.32 -3.17
CA LEU A 172 26.64 14.42 -3.16
C LEU A 172 26.32 15.46 -4.23
N GLU A 173 25.90 15.05 -5.43
CA GLU A 173 25.47 15.97 -6.48
C GLU A 173 24.27 16.79 -6.02
N GLN A 174 23.22 16.13 -5.47
CA GLN A 174 22.04 16.81 -4.96
C GLN A 174 22.37 17.73 -3.78
N ALA A 175 23.24 17.32 -2.88
CA ALA A 175 23.69 18.17 -1.78
C ALA A 175 24.45 19.41 -2.30
N GLY A 176 25.20 19.29 -3.39
CA GLY A 176 25.83 20.42 -4.08
C GLY A 176 24.80 21.42 -4.64
N LEU A 177 23.58 20.98 -4.94
CA LEU A 177 22.45 21.80 -5.37
C LEU A 177 21.59 22.31 -4.19
N GLY A 178 22.01 22.02 -2.95
CA GLY A 178 21.26 22.38 -1.74
C GLY A 178 20.04 21.49 -1.45
N ARG A 179 19.94 20.34 -2.10
CA ARG A 179 18.86 19.36 -1.94
C ARG A 179 19.33 18.23 -1.01
N VAL A 180 18.96 18.31 0.26
CA VAL A 180 19.30 17.34 1.29
C VAL A 180 18.06 17.07 2.15
N SER A 181 17.79 15.82 2.45
CA SER A 181 16.73 15.43 3.39
C SER A 181 16.97 15.98 4.80
N ALA A 182 15.91 16.15 5.58
CA ALA A 182 16.01 16.63 6.96
C ALA A 182 16.94 15.75 7.80
N LEU A 183 17.65 16.36 8.75
CA LEU A 183 18.62 15.66 9.61
C LEU A 183 17.98 14.46 10.34
N ARG A 184 16.72 14.59 10.77
CA ARG A 184 15.97 13.49 11.37
C ARG A 184 15.96 12.28 10.45
N GLN A 185 15.62 12.45 9.17
CA GLN A 185 15.51 11.37 8.21
C GLN A 185 16.85 10.71 7.90
N VAL A 186 17.92 11.50 7.84
CA VAL A 186 19.27 10.98 7.68
C VAL A 186 19.67 10.11 8.88
N ASN A 187 19.37 10.55 10.09
CA ASN A 187 19.68 9.82 11.32
C ASN A 187 18.81 8.56 11.47
N ASP A 188 17.52 8.64 11.16
CA ASP A 188 16.60 7.50 11.23
C ASP A 188 17.02 6.40 10.24
N LEU A 189 17.43 6.78 9.02
CA LEU A 189 17.95 5.81 8.05
C LEU A 189 19.28 5.20 8.52
N ALA A 190 20.19 5.99 9.06
CA ALA A 190 21.46 5.49 9.59
C ALA A 190 21.23 4.50 10.76
N ALA A 191 20.31 4.79 11.67
CA ALA A 191 19.90 3.88 12.73
C ALA A 191 19.26 2.60 12.19
N ARG A 192 18.42 2.71 11.16
CA ARG A 192 17.81 1.55 10.50
C ARG A 192 18.86 0.65 9.84
N ILE A 193 19.87 1.25 9.20
CA ILE A 193 21.00 0.51 8.65
C ILE A 193 21.80 -0.20 9.76
N ALA A 194 22.03 0.44 10.89
CA ALA A 194 22.68 -0.17 12.04
C ALA A 194 21.90 -1.39 12.57
N SER A 195 20.57 -1.32 12.55
CA SER A 195 19.71 -2.47 12.87
C SER A 195 19.90 -3.60 11.85
N TRP A 196 19.83 -3.33 10.55
CA TRP A 196 19.99 -4.38 9.51
C TRP A 196 21.36 -5.05 9.51
N THR A 197 22.39 -4.37 9.98
CA THR A 197 23.77 -4.88 10.03
C THR A 197 24.15 -5.51 11.37
N GLY A 198 23.19 -5.63 12.31
CA GLY A 198 23.39 -6.28 13.60
C GLY A 198 24.14 -5.44 14.65
N ALA A 199 24.40 -4.14 14.37
CA ALA A 199 24.95 -3.24 15.36
C ALA A 199 23.94 -2.88 16.46
N GLU A 200 22.66 -2.78 16.09
CA GLU A 200 21.52 -2.53 16.97
C GLU A 200 20.34 -3.41 16.53
N GLY A 201 20.31 -4.67 16.95
CA GLY A 201 19.23 -5.60 16.61
C GLY A 201 19.70 -6.89 15.92
N ASP A 202 18.79 -7.50 15.16
CA ASP A 202 19.07 -8.75 14.43
C ASP A 202 19.77 -8.43 13.09
N ASP A 203 20.87 -9.14 12.83
CA ASP A 203 21.60 -9.04 11.56
C ASP A 203 20.78 -9.67 10.42
N PHE A 204 20.16 -8.82 9.59
CA PHE A 204 19.37 -9.25 8.44
C PHE A 204 20.20 -10.12 7.48
N PHE A 205 21.43 -9.71 7.18
CA PHE A 205 22.27 -10.38 6.19
C PHE A 205 22.76 -11.74 6.68
N ALA A 206 23.07 -11.86 7.97
CA ALA A 206 23.37 -13.15 8.59
C ALA A 206 22.12 -14.05 8.64
N GLY A 207 20.97 -13.49 8.96
CA GLY A 207 19.69 -14.21 8.95
C GLY A 207 19.29 -14.73 7.57
N LEU A 208 19.50 -13.92 6.52
CA LEU A 208 19.27 -14.34 5.12
C LEU A 208 20.22 -15.49 4.74
N ALA A 209 21.52 -15.34 5.02
CA ALA A 209 22.51 -16.37 4.71
C ALA A 209 22.24 -17.70 5.45
N ALA A 210 21.74 -17.62 6.67
CA ALA A 210 21.40 -18.82 7.46
C ALA A 210 20.28 -19.67 6.84
N GLN A 211 19.45 -19.10 5.99
CA GLN A 211 18.35 -19.79 5.29
C GLN A 211 18.82 -20.56 4.05
N ALA A 212 20.01 -20.27 3.54
CA ALA A 212 20.54 -20.93 2.35
C ALA A 212 20.78 -22.44 2.62
N PRO A 213 20.46 -23.31 1.62
CA PRO A 213 20.65 -24.76 1.78
C PRO A 213 22.13 -25.11 1.92
N ASP A 214 22.44 -26.17 2.69
CA ASP A 214 23.81 -26.63 2.87
C ASP A 214 24.43 -27.06 1.52
N GLY A 215 25.65 -26.61 1.26
CA GLY A 215 26.36 -26.90 0.02
C GLY A 215 27.29 -25.77 -0.42
N ALA A 216 27.69 -25.78 -1.68
CA ALA A 216 28.56 -24.74 -2.25
C ALA A 216 27.87 -23.37 -2.25
N VAL A 217 26.59 -23.32 -2.60
CA VAL A 217 25.78 -22.11 -2.66
C VAL A 217 25.71 -21.39 -1.31
N LYS A 218 25.67 -22.12 -0.19
CA LYS A 218 25.66 -21.51 1.14
C LYS A 218 26.89 -20.65 1.38
N SER A 219 28.07 -21.15 1.04
CA SER A 219 29.31 -20.39 1.20
C SER A 219 29.35 -19.15 0.30
N GLU A 220 28.75 -19.22 -0.88
CA GLU A 220 28.63 -18.07 -1.80
C GLU A 220 27.67 -17.03 -1.22
N VAL A 221 26.50 -17.44 -0.71
CA VAL A 221 25.51 -16.55 -0.07
C VAL A 221 26.09 -15.92 1.19
N GLU A 222 26.81 -16.70 2.04
CA GLU A 222 27.47 -16.17 3.24
C GLU A 222 28.53 -15.10 2.89
N ALA A 223 29.35 -15.34 1.87
CA ALA A 223 30.35 -14.36 1.43
C ALA A 223 29.71 -13.10 0.83
N ALA A 224 28.67 -13.26 0.00
CA ALA A 224 27.94 -12.15 -0.61
C ALA A 224 27.17 -11.33 0.45
N SER A 225 26.52 -11.99 1.41
CA SER A 225 25.85 -11.36 2.55
C SER A 225 26.81 -10.55 3.42
N ALA A 226 28.00 -11.10 3.72
CA ALA A 226 29.03 -10.38 4.45
C ALA A 226 29.53 -9.13 3.69
N SER A 227 29.64 -9.21 2.35
CA SER A 227 30.00 -8.08 1.50
C SER A 227 28.92 -7.00 1.51
N ALA A 228 27.66 -7.38 1.34
CA ALA A 228 26.51 -6.47 1.37
C ALA A 228 26.36 -5.78 2.74
N ARG A 229 26.47 -6.54 3.84
CA ARG A 229 26.48 -6.00 5.20
C ARG A 229 27.54 -4.94 5.39
N LYS A 230 28.78 -5.23 4.98
CA LYS A 230 29.90 -4.28 5.08
C LYS A 230 29.64 -3.01 4.26
N ALA A 231 29.03 -3.14 3.07
CA ALA A 231 28.69 -1.98 2.24
C ALA A 231 27.64 -1.09 2.95
N TYR A 232 26.64 -1.68 3.59
CA TYR A 232 25.66 -0.93 4.38
C TYR A 232 26.28 -0.28 5.62
N GLU A 233 27.15 -0.96 6.36
CA GLU A 233 27.90 -0.36 7.49
C GLU A 233 28.67 0.88 7.05
N GLN A 234 29.37 0.79 5.92
CA GLN A 234 30.12 1.91 5.34
C GLN A 234 29.21 3.03 4.86
N PHE A 235 28.05 2.70 4.29
CA PHE A 235 27.08 3.68 3.82
C PHE A 235 26.42 4.42 5.00
N GLY A 236 26.04 3.73 6.07
CA GLY A 236 25.48 4.33 7.29
C GLY A 236 26.46 5.28 7.98
N ALA A 237 27.73 4.86 8.10
CA ALA A 237 28.81 5.71 8.64
C ALA A 237 29.03 6.96 7.77
N TRP A 238 29.00 6.81 6.44
CA TRP A 238 29.13 7.90 5.49
C TRP A 238 27.93 8.87 5.53
N LEU A 239 26.69 8.39 5.68
CA LEU A 239 25.52 9.26 5.90
C LEU A 239 25.73 10.17 7.10
N THR A 240 26.24 9.62 8.21
CA THR A 240 26.47 10.36 9.45
C THR A 240 27.61 11.37 9.31
N SER A 241 28.70 11.02 8.61
CA SER A 241 29.89 11.90 8.48
C SER A 241 29.77 12.95 7.38
N GLU A 242 29.07 12.63 6.27
CA GLU A 242 29.06 13.48 5.08
C GLU A 242 27.72 14.17 4.81
N ILE A 243 26.60 13.49 5.02
CA ILE A 243 25.26 14.01 4.69
C ILE A 243 24.65 14.73 5.90
N ALA A 244 24.70 14.14 7.10
CA ALA A 244 24.11 14.73 8.30
C ALA A 244 24.61 16.16 8.59
N PRO A 245 25.91 16.50 8.42
CA PRO A 245 26.36 17.89 8.63
C PRO A 245 25.80 18.91 7.63
N ARG A 246 25.27 18.47 6.50
CA ARG A 246 24.68 19.29 5.43
C ARG A 246 23.17 19.35 5.52
N ALA A 247 22.57 18.47 6.32
CA ALA A 247 21.14 18.28 6.44
C ALA A 247 20.47 19.43 7.23
N PRO A 248 19.33 19.95 6.77
CA PRO A 248 18.57 20.94 7.51
C PRO A 248 18.00 20.35 8.80
N GLN A 249 17.97 21.15 9.87
CA GLN A 249 17.33 20.80 11.15
C GLN A 249 15.78 20.82 11.04
N ARG A 250 15.27 21.52 10.03
CA ARG A 250 13.85 21.68 9.78
C ARG A 250 13.30 20.41 9.13
N ASP A 251 12.25 19.83 9.75
CA ASP A 251 11.58 18.63 9.23
C ASP A 251 10.65 18.93 8.03
N ALA A 252 10.09 20.14 7.98
CA ALA A 252 9.14 20.53 6.94
C ALA A 252 9.79 20.57 5.56
N CYS A 253 9.20 19.87 4.57
CA CYS A 253 9.69 19.89 3.18
C CYS A 253 9.30 21.16 2.40
N GLY A 254 8.33 21.94 2.88
CA GLY A 254 7.82 23.15 2.25
C GLY A 254 6.84 22.87 1.11
N ARG A 255 6.14 23.94 0.68
CA ARG A 255 4.97 23.83 -0.22
C ARG A 255 5.28 23.19 -1.57
N GLU A 256 6.37 23.58 -2.22
CA GLU A 256 6.70 23.09 -3.56
C GLU A 256 6.94 21.57 -3.59
N VAL A 257 7.71 21.06 -2.62
CA VAL A 257 7.97 19.62 -2.49
C VAL A 257 6.71 18.89 -2.02
N TYR A 258 5.95 19.49 -1.10
CA TYR A 258 4.71 18.91 -0.60
C TYR A 258 3.64 18.76 -1.70
N GLU A 259 3.55 19.71 -2.62
CA GLU A 259 2.61 19.65 -3.75
C GLU A 259 2.93 18.46 -4.67
N LEU A 260 4.19 18.27 -5.04
CA LEU A 260 4.61 17.11 -5.84
C LEU A 260 4.36 15.79 -5.12
N ALA A 261 4.67 15.75 -3.83
CA ALA A 261 4.45 14.57 -2.99
C ALA A 261 2.96 14.24 -2.84
N SER A 262 2.13 15.22 -2.51
CA SER A 262 0.67 15.05 -2.39
C SER A 262 0.05 14.55 -3.69
N ARG A 263 0.40 15.15 -4.83
CA ARG A 263 -0.05 14.69 -6.15
C ARG A 263 0.43 13.27 -6.45
N SER A 264 1.63 12.90 -6.01
CA SER A 264 2.16 11.54 -6.21
C SER A 264 1.30 10.49 -5.51
N PHE A 265 0.88 10.77 -4.28
CA PHE A 265 0.05 9.84 -3.50
C PHE A 265 -1.43 9.89 -3.83
N LEU A 266 -1.96 11.04 -4.28
CA LEU A 266 -3.38 11.19 -4.59
C LEU A 266 -3.72 10.96 -6.07
N GLY A 267 -2.79 11.25 -6.98
CA GLY A 267 -3.15 11.38 -8.39
C GLY A 267 -4.16 12.50 -8.63
N ALA A 268 -4.16 13.51 -7.75
CA ALA A 268 -5.06 14.65 -7.79
C ALA A 268 -4.41 15.89 -7.16
N ALA A 269 -4.78 17.06 -7.64
CA ALA A 269 -4.46 18.32 -6.98
C ALA A 269 -5.55 18.67 -5.94
N ILE A 270 -5.12 19.12 -4.76
CA ILE A 270 -6.02 19.54 -3.67
C ILE A 270 -5.66 20.94 -3.18
N ASP A 271 -6.65 21.65 -2.62
CA ASP A 271 -6.41 22.86 -1.84
C ASP A 271 -5.99 22.45 -0.41
N PHE A 272 -4.76 22.76 -0.04
CA PHE A 272 -4.21 22.35 1.25
C PHE A 272 -4.86 23.05 2.43
N GLU A 273 -5.18 24.34 2.29
CA GLU A 273 -5.82 25.12 3.35
C GLU A 273 -7.26 24.64 3.60
N GLU A 274 -8.00 24.37 2.54
CA GLU A 274 -9.35 23.79 2.64
C GLU A 274 -9.30 22.38 3.21
N THR A 275 -8.39 21.54 2.73
CA THR A 275 -8.24 20.14 3.19
C THR A 275 -7.81 20.09 4.65
N TYR A 276 -6.90 20.96 5.07
CA TYR A 276 -6.49 21.10 6.46
C TYR A 276 -7.67 21.51 7.37
N ALA A 277 -8.43 22.53 6.96
CA ALA A 277 -9.61 22.95 7.70
C ALA A 277 -10.68 21.86 7.78
N TRP A 278 -10.89 21.13 6.69
CA TRP A 278 -11.77 19.97 6.67
C TRP A 278 -11.30 18.86 7.61
N GLY A 279 -9.99 18.58 7.67
CA GLY A 279 -9.43 17.57 8.57
C GLY A 279 -9.83 17.80 10.03
N TRP A 280 -9.76 19.05 10.51
CA TRP A 280 -10.21 19.42 11.85
C TRP A 280 -11.70 19.13 12.09
N GLN A 281 -12.56 19.47 11.13
CA GLN A 281 -14.00 19.24 11.22
C GLN A 281 -14.34 17.75 11.16
N GLU A 282 -13.65 17.00 10.32
CA GLU A 282 -13.88 15.55 10.17
C GLU A 282 -13.46 14.80 11.42
N LEU A 283 -12.30 15.11 12.01
CA LEU A 283 -11.89 14.51 13.29
C LEU A 283 -12.90 14.80 14.40
N ALA A 284 -13.36 16.05 14.50
CA ALA A 284 -14.36 16.42 15.51
C ALA A 284 -15.70 15.70 15.31
N ARG A 285 -16.13 15.51 14.06
CA ARG A 285 -17.32 14.73 13.73
C ARG A 285 -17.18 13.28 14.17
N ILE A 286 -16.04 12.66 13.84
CA ILE A 286 -15.76 11.26 14.22
C ILE A 286 -15.75 11.09 15.73
N GLU A 287 -15.07 11.98 16.46
CA GLU A 287 -15.03 11.90 17.93
C GLU A 287 -16.42 12.12 18.56
N ALA A 288 -17.25 12.99 17.98
CA ALA A 288 -18.62 13.17 18.45
C ALA A 288 -19.46 11.88 18.27
N ASP A 289 -19.30 11.19 17.15
CA ASP A 289 -19.95 9.89 16.90
C ASP A 289 -19.42 8.81 17.87
N MET A 290 -18.11 8.75 18.11
CA MET A 290 -17.50 7.85 19.10
C MET A 290 -18.04 8.12 20.51
N GLN A 291 -18.15 9.39 20.94
CA GLN A 291 -18.70 9.77 22.21
C GLN A 291 -20.18 9.36 22.37
N ALA A 292 -20.94 9.39 21.28
CA ALA A 292 -22.33 8.93 21.30
C ALA A 292 -22.42 7.41 21.51
N ILE A 293 -21.55 6.63 20.88
CA ILE A 293 -21.46 5.17 21.08
C ILE A 293 -20.92 4.86 22.50
N ALA A 294 -19.89 5.60 22.96
CA ALA A 294 -19.30 5.43 24.27
C ALA A 294 -20.34 5.55 25.39
N ALA A 295 -21.27 6.51 25.30
CA ALA A 295 -22.35 6.65 26.27
C ALA A 295 -23.23 5.38 26.38
N GLY A 296 -23.45 4.67 25.27
CA GLY A 296 -24.16 3.40 25.28
C GLY A 296 -23.37 2.24 25.89
N LEU A 297 -22.07 2.20 25.64
CA LEU A 297 -21.17 1.14 26.11
C LEU A 297 -20.80 1.30 27.59
N ASN A 298 -20.75 2.54 28.12
CA ASN A 298 -20.17 2.89 29.41
C ASN A 298 -21.19 3.54 30.37
N GLY A 299 -22.44 3.06 30.37
CA GLY A 299 -23.43 3.47 31.34
C GLY A 299 -23.79 4.95 31.36
N GLY A 300 -23.65 5.66 30.23
CA GLY A 300 -23.95 7.08 30.06
C GLY A 300 -22.69 7.98 30.03
N ASP A 301 -21.52 7.46 30.38
CA ASP A 301 -20.25 8.19 30.25
C ASP A 301 -19.83 8.25 28.77
N ARG A 302 -19.50 9.45 28.30
CA ARG A 302 -19.09 9.74 26.92
C ARG A 302 -17.58 9.62 26.69
N SER A 303 -16.81 9.19 27.70
CA SER A 303 -15.37 9.03 27.59
C SER A 303 -15.03 7.93 26.57
N ILE A 304 -14.32 8.31 25.52
CA ILE A 304 -13.86 7.42 24.48
C ILE A 304 -12.88 6.40 25.06
N GLU A 305 -11.96 6.83 25.93
CA GLU A 305 -10.96 5.99 26.61
C GLU A 305 -11.63 4.97 27.54
N ALA A 306 -12.63 5.39 28.30
CA ALA A 306 -13.39 4.47 29.16
C ALA A 306 -14.15 3.42 28.33
N ALA A 307 -14.76 3.81 27.22
CA ALA A 307 -15.45 2.88 26.32
C ALA A 307 -14.46 1.88 25.68
N ALA A 308 -13.31 2.34 25.21
CA ALA A 308 -12.26 1.47 24.69
C ALA A 308 -11.80 0.45 25.75
N SER A 309 -11.60 0.91 27.01
CA SER A 309 -11.24 0.02 28.11
C SER A 309 -12.32 -1.03 28.42
N VAL A 310 -13.62 -0.67 28.32
CA VAL A 310 -14.72 -1.62 28.47
C VAL A 310 -14.65 -2.70 27.37
N LEU A 311 -14.43 -2.30 26.12
CA LEU A 311 -14.32 -3.21 24.99
C LEU A 311 -13.08 -4.11 25.09
N ASP A 312 -11.94 -3.55 25.51
CA ASP A 312 -10.69 -4.28 25.68
C ASP A 312 -10.75 -5.29 26.84
N ASN A 313 -11.59 -5.09 27.82
CA ASN A 313 -11.78 -6.00 28.95
C ASN A 313 -12.94 -6.99 28.78
N ASP A 314 -13.71 -6.91 27.70
CA ASP A 314 -14.79 -7.84 27.40
C ASP A 314 -14.21 -9.17 26.86
N PRO A 315 -14.29 -10.29 27.61
CA PRO A 315 -13.76 -11.58 27.16
C PRO A 315 -14.50 -12.13 25.93
N GLY A 316 -15.74 -11.69 25.68
CA GLY A 316 -16.50 -12.06 24.49
C GLY A 316 -16.00 -11.41 23.20
N ARG A 317 -15.07 -10.44 23.31
CA ARG A 317 -14.47 -9.70 22.20
C ARG A 317 -12.98 -9.98 22.04
N LYS A 318 -12.49 -11.08 22.62
CA LYS A 318 -11.08 -11.49 22.52
C LYS A 318 -10.95 -12.84 21.86
N ILE A 319 -9.91 -12.95 21.05
CA ILE A 319 -9.45 -14.22 20.50
C ILE A 319 -8.05 -14.45 21.05
N HIS A 320 -7.82 -15.64 21.59
CA HIS A 320 -6.52 -16.04 22.11
C HIS A 320 -5.81 -16.97 21.13
N GLY A 321 -4.57 -16.62 20.77
CA GLY A 321 -3.72 -17.38 19.86
C GLY A 321 -3.78 -16.92 18.41
N LYS A 322 -2.61 -16.92 17.76
CA LYS A 322 -2.43 -16.41 16.39
C LYS A 322 -3.19 -17.24 15.36
N GLU A 323 -3.21 -18.56 15.52
CA GLU A 323 -3.92 -19.47 14.64
C GLU A 323 -5.45 -19.26 14.72
N ALA A 324 -5.99 -19.13 15.93
CA ALA A 324 -7.42 -18.86 16.12
C ALA A 324 -7.80 -17.50 15.57
N PHE A 325 -6.94 -16.50 15.70
CA PHE A 325 -7.14 -15.17 15.13
C PHE A 325 -7.12 -15.22 13.59
N ARG A 326 -6.15 -15.90 12.99
CA ARG A 326 -6.11 -16.12 11.53
C ARG A 326 -7.39 -16.81 11.04
N ASP A 327 -7.82 -17.88 11.71
CA ASP A 327 -9.00 -18.65 11.31
C ASP A 327 -10.28 -17.79 11.41
N TRP A 328 -10.40 -16.94 12.43
CA TRP A 328 -11.49 -15.97 12.56
C TRP A 328 -11.49 -14.95 11.40
N MET A 329 -10.34 -14.38 11.05
CA MET A 329 -10.22 -13.48 9.89
C MET A 329 -10.63 -14.18 8.61
N GLN A 330 -10.21 -15.45 8.43
CA GLN A 330 -10.55 -16.23 7.24
C GLN A 330 -12.06 -16.50 7.14
N GLU A 331 -12.71 -16.87 8.25
CA GLU A 331 -14.16 -17.09 8.29
C GLU A 331 -14.92 -15.79 7.95
N MET A 332 -14.49 -14.66 8.51
CA MET A 332 -15.11 -13.36 8.25
C MET A 332 -14.91 -12.94 6.79
N SER A 333 -13.73 -13.13 6.23
CA SER A 333 -13.43 -12.84 4.82
C SER A 333 -14.27 -13.69 3.87
N ASN A 334 -14.38 -15.00 4.14
CA ASN A 334 -15.20 -15.91 3.34
C ASN A 334 -16.69 -15.53 3.37
N ALA A 335 -17.19 -15.15 4.54
CA ALA A 335 -18.56 -14.67 4.69
C ALA A 335 -18.80 -13.38 3.89
N ALA A 336 -17.89 -12.39 4.00
CA ALA A 336 -17.97 -11.15 3.25
C ALA A 336 -17.96 -11.38 1.72
N VAL A 337 -17.08 -12.23 1.20
CA VAL A 337 -17.07 -12.60 -0.23
C VAL A 337 -18.40 -13.21 -0.66
N ALA A 338 -18.95 -14.14 0.12
CA ALA A 338 -20.18 -14.82 -0.22
C ALA A 338 -21.40 -13.87 -0.19
N GLU A 339 -21.56 -13.10 0.87
CA GLU A 339 -22.72 -12.24 1.09
C GLU A 339 -22.71 -11.00 0.19
N LEU A 340 -21.57 -10.31 0.10
CA LEU A 340 -21.46 -9.11 -0.71
C LEU A 340 -21.49 -9.44 -2.21
N GLY A 341 -20.91 -10.58 -2.62
CA GLY A 341 -20.96 -11.05 -4.00
C GLY A 341 -22.38 -11.44 -4.44
N ALA A 342 -23.24 -11.86 -3.51
CA ALA A 342 -24.64 -12.15 -3.81
C ALA A 342 -25.51 -10.88 -3.92
N THR A 343 -25.11 -9.78 -3.25
CA THR A 343 -26.02 -8.63 -3.01
C THR A 343 -25.50 -7.30 -3.54
N HIS A 344 -24.24 -6.95 -3.28
CA HIS A 344 -23.74 -5.57 -3.43
C HIS A 344 -22.64 -5.40 -4.47
N PHE A 345 -21.93 -6.47 -4.83
CA PHE A 345 -20.80 -6.41 -5.76
C PHE A 345 -20.86 -7.54 -6.79
N ASP A 346 -20.24 -7.31 -7.94
CA ASP A 346 -19.93 -8.38 -8.90
C ASP A 346 -18.55 -8.93 -8.54
N ILE A 347 -18.50 -10.12 -7.94
CA ILE A 347 -17.26 -10.79 -7.55
C ILE A 347 -17.12 -12.07 -8.39
N PRO A 348 -16.34 -12.06 -9.47
CA PRO A 348 -16.07 -13.23 -10.29
C PRO A 348 -15.44 -14.39 -9.51
N ASP A 349 -15.67 -15.61 -9.94
CA ASP A 349 -15.20 -16.83 -9.24
C ASP A 349 -13.68 -16.86 -9.11
N GLU A 350 -12.95 -16.32 -10.09
CA GLU A 350 -11.49 -16.28 -10.16
C GLU A 350 -10.86 -15.48 -9.03
N ILE A 351 -11.59 -14.52 -8.45
CA ILE A 351 -11.08 -13.62 -7.41
C ILE A 351 -11.81 -13.79 -6.05
N ARG A 352 -12.56 -14.87 -5.86
CA ARG A 352 -13.26 -15.16 -4.59
C ARG A 352 -12.34 -15.69 -3.50
N THR A 353 -11.14 -16.15 -3.87
CA THR A 353 -10.20 -16.72 -2.90
C THR A 353 -9.29 -15.63 -2.33
N LEU A 354 -9.36 -15.45 -1.03
CA LEU A 354 -8.45 -14.61 -0.23
C LEU A 354 -7.88 -15.46 0.89
N GLU A 355 -6.55 -15.45 1.05
CA GLU A 355 -5.87 -16.12 2.15
C GLU A 355 -5.52 -15.12 3.26
N CYS A 356 -5.90 -15.44 4.51
CA CYS A 356 -5.51 -14.69 5.70
C CYS A 356 -4.26 -15.33 6.32
N MET A 357 -3.21 -14.52 6.53
CA MET A 357 -1.89 -14.99 6.91
C MET A 357 -1.36 -14.25 8.14
N ILE A 358 -0.65 -14.96 8.99
CA ILE A 358 0.25 -14.34 9.98
C ILE A 358 1.60 -14.12 9.29
N ALA A 359 2.07 -12.89 9.27
CA ALA A 359 3.35 -12.55 8.66
C ALA A 359 4.53 -13.12 9.46
N PRO A 360 5.65 -13.44 8.81
CA PRO A 360 6.86 -13.91 9.50
C PRO A 360 7.56 -12.80 10.29
N THR A 361 7.26 -11.53 9.99
CA THR A 361 7.75 -10.36 10.74
C THR A 361 6.88 -10.08 11.96
N SER A 362 7.39 -9.25 12.88
CA SER A 362 6.69 -8.89 14.13
C SER A 362 6.64 -7.39 14.38
N ASP A 363 6.68 -6.59 13.31
CA ASP A 363 6.72 -5.13 13.37
C ASP A 363 5.35 -4.46 13.55
N GLY A 364 4.27 -5.26 13.60
CA GLY A 364 2.90 -4.76 13.76
C GLY A 364 2.25 -4.25 12.49
N SER A 365 2.90 -4.41 11.32
CA SER A 365 2.32 -4.00 10.04
C SER A 365 1.17 -4.93 9.61
N ILE A 366 0.19 -4.35 8.94
CA ILE A 366 -0.91 -5.08 8.28
C ILE A 366 -0.88 -4.63 6.83
N TYR A 367 -0.96 -5.59 5.91
CA TYR A 367 -0.87 -5.29 4.48
C TYR A 367 -1.50 -6.36 3.62
N TYR A 368 -1.87 -5.97 2.42
CA TYR A 368 -2.39 -6.85 1.39
C TYR A 368 -1.35 -7.08 0.29
N THR A 369 -1.27 -8.33 -0.21
CA THR A 369 -0.54 -8.67 -1.44
C THR A 369 -1.51 -9.18 -2.49
N GLN A 370 -1.48 -8.54 -3.65
CA GLN A 370 -2.36 -8.89 -4.77
C GLN A 370 -2.08 -10.31 -5.30
N PRO A 371 -3.05 -10.93 -5.99
CA PRO A 371 -2.83 -12.23 -6.63
C PRO A 371 -1.74 -12.15 -7.71
N SER A 372 -1.19 -13.31 -8.09
CA SER A 372 -0.29 -13.41 -9.24
C SER A 372 -0.98 -12.95 -10.54
N GLU A 373 -0.21 -12.51 -11.54
CA GLU A 373 -0.75 -12.02 -12.83
C GLU A 373 -1.64 -13.06 -13.52
N ASP A 374 -1.36 -14.36 -13.35
CA ASP A 374 -2.15 -15.46 -13.89
C ASP A 374 -3.36 -15.86 -13.03
N LEU A 375 -3.57 -15.22 -11.88
CA LEU A 375 -4.61 -15.47 -10.87
C LEU A 375 -4.62 -16.90 -10.29
N THR A 376 -3.77 -17.79 -10.75
CA THR A 376 -3.80 -19.22 -10.43
C THR A 376 -2.62 -19.69 -9.57
N THR A 377 -1.45 -19.08 -9.75
CA THR A 377 -0.23 -19.45 -9.01
C THR A 377 -0.32 -19.05 -7.54
N ARG A 378 -0.90 -17.89 -7.25
CA ARG A 378 -1.06 -17.37 -5.89
C ARG A 378 -2.31 -16.51 -5.79
N PRO A 379 -3.23 -16.78 -4.84
CA PRO A 379 -4.36 -15.88 -4.57
C PRO A 379 -3.91 -14.59 -3.88
N GLY A 380 -4.83 -13.65 -3.74
CA GLY A 380 -4.62 -12.47 -2.89
C GLY A 380 -4.46 -12.87 -1.43
N ARG A 381 -3.62 -12.14 -0.68
CA ARG A 381 -3.32 -12.43 0.72
C ARG A 381 -3.37 -11.17 1.58
N MET A 382 -4.05 -11.26 2.72
CA MET A 382 -3.88 -10.28 3.79
C MET A 382 -2.93 -10.82 4.85
N TRP A 383 -2.08 -9.95 5.38
CA TRP A 383 -1.01 -10.31 6.29
C TRP A 383 -1.09 -9.51 7.58
N TRP A 384 -0.95 -10.19 8.72
CA TRP A 384 -0.82 -9.60 10.04
C TRP A 384 0.55 -9.89 10.63
N ALA A 385 1.40 -8.88 10.76
CA ALA A 385 2.67 -8.96 11.47
C ALA A 385 2.42 -8.75 12.96
N VAL A 386 2.23 -9.84 13.69
CA VAL A 386 1.87 -9.78 15.11
C VAL A 386 3.11 -9.48 15.96
N PRO A 387 3.11 -8.39 16.76
CA PRO A 387 4.23 -8.08 17.65
C PRO A 387 4.56 -9.22 18.62
N ALA A 388 5.84 -9.32 19.00
CA ALA A 388 6.28 -10.36 19.91
C ALA A 388 5.55 -10.28 21.26
N GLY A 389 5.06 -11.42 21.76
CA GLY A 389 4.36 -11.50 23.03
C GLY A 389 2.87 -11.13 23.00
N ILE A 390 2.32 -10.72 21.85
CA ILE A 390 0.88 -10.52 21.69
C ILE A 390 0.22 -11.88 21.38
N GLU A 391 -0.71 -12.27 22.26
CA GLU A 391 -1.49 -13.51 22.16
C GLU A 391 -3.02 -13.26 22.22
N ASP A 392 -3.44 -12.09 22.66
CA ASP A 392 -4.86 -11.70 22.75
C ASP A 392 -5.18 -10.61 21.73
N PHE A 393 -6.19 -10.85 20.91
CA PHE A 393 -6.63 -9.96 19.82
C PHE A 393 -8.04 -9.43 20.12
N ALA A 394 -8.18 -8.11 20.15
CA ALA A 394 -9.46 -7.45 20.40
C ALA A 394 -10.27 -7.33 19.10
N THR A 395 -11.24 -8.22 18.89
CA THR A 395 -12.01 -8.29 17.64
C THR A 395 -12.67 -6.97 17.24
N TRP A 396 -13.08 -6.16 18.22
CA TRP A 396 -13.72 -4.88 17.95
C TRP A 396 -12.84 -3.87 17.20
N ARG A 397 -11.52 -3.99 17.32
CA ARG A 397 -10.54 -3.18 16.57
C ARG A 397 -10.30 -3.74 15.16
N GLU A 398 -10.28 -5.08 15.06
CA GLU A 398 -9.79 -5.76 13.87
C GLU A 398 -10.86 -5.96 12.78
N VAL A 399 -12.15 -5.98 13.14
CA VAL A 399 -13.25 -6.17 12.16
C VAL A 399 -13.14 -5.22 10.97
N THR A 400 -12.94 -3.92 11.22
CA THR A 400 -12.85 -2.93 10.14
C THR A 400 -11.62 -3.15 9.26
N THR A 401 -10.49 -3.58 9.87
CA THR A 401 -9.24 -3.86 9.14
C THR A 401 -9.38 -5.10 8.26
N VAL A 402 -10.13 -6.13 8.68
CA VAL A 402 -10.43 -7.29 7.82
C VAL A 402 -11.23 -6.87 6.58
N TYR A 403 -12.16 -5.93 6.70
CA TYR A 403 -12.87 -5.38 5.54
C TYR A 403 -11.99 -4.47 4.68
N HIS A 404 -11.07 -3.73 5.29
CA HIS A 404 -10.09 -2.88 4.61
C HIS A 404 -9.15 -3.70 3.71
N GLU A 405 -8.53 -4.75 4.27
CA GLU A 405 -7.60 -5.61 3.53
C GLU A 405 -8.31 -6.61 2.62
N GLY A 406 -9.51 -7.04 3.00
CA GLY A 406 -10.30 -8.06 2.33
C GLY A 406 -11.32 -7.51 1.35
N VAL A 407 -12.56 -8.00 1.52
CA VAL A 407 -13.73 -7.59 0.71
C VAL A 407 -14.67 -6.77 1.60
N PRO A 408 -15.06 -5.56 1.15
CA PRO A 408 -14.93 -5.01 -0.21
C PRO A 408 -13.68 -4.14 -0.43
N GLY A 409 -12.68 -4.16 0.46
CA GLY A 409 -11.49 -3.32 0.40
C GLY A 409 -10.43 -3.74 -0.63
N HIS A 410 -9.17 -3.81 -0.20
CA HIS A 410 -8.01 -4.03 -1.08
C HIS A 410 -8.11 -5.29 -1.94
N HIS A 411 -8.57 -6.42 -1.36
CA HIS A 411 -8.68 -7.65 -2.14
C HIS A 411 -9.60 -7.48 -3.35
N LEU A 412 -10.79 -6.95 -3.15
CA LEU A 412 -11.72 -6.77 -4.26
C LEU A 412 -11.13 -5.83 -5.33
N GLN A 413 -10.58 -4.69 -4.92
CA GLN A 413 -10.04 -3.68 -5.84
C GLN A 413 -8.83 -4.19 -6.62
N CYS A 414 -7.83 -4.76 -5.94
CA CYS A 414 -6.60 -5.22 -6.58
C CYS A 414 -6.82 -6.47 -7.43
N ALA A 415 -7.60 -7.45 -6.93
CA ALA A 415 -7.88 -8.65 -7.67
C ALA A 415 -8.76 -8.39 -8.91
N GLN A 416 -9.72 -7.45 -8.81
CA GLN A 416 -10.49 -6.99 -9.97
C GLN A 416 -9.57 -6.33 -11.00
N THR A 417 -8.64 -5.49 -10.58
CA THR A 417 -7.64 -4.87 -11.48
C THR A 417 -6.83 -5.94 -12.23
N MET A 418 -6.34 -6.96 -11.52
CA MET A 418 -5.57 -8.05 -12.13
C MET A 418 -6.41 -8.89 -13.12
N LEU A 419 -7.68 -9.12 -12.79
CA LEU A 419 -8.61 -9.91 -13.61
C LEU A 419 -8.92 -9.24 -14.96
N ARG A 420 -8.99 -7.91 -15.01
CA ARG A 420 -9.50 -7.17 -16.17
C ARG A 420 -8.49 -7.05 -17.31
N THR A 421 -7.94 -8.19 -17.75
CA THR A 421 -7.05 -8.28 -18.91
C THR A 421 -7.73 -7.88 -20.23
N ASP A 422 -9.06 -7.83 -20.25
CA ASP A 422 -9.89 -7.39 -21.38
C ASP A 422 -10.05 -5.86 -21.48
N LEU A 423 -9.86 -5.14 -20.37
CA LEU A 423 -10.03 -3.69 -20.29
C LEU A 423 -8.74 -2.92 -19.99
N LEU A 424 -7.86 -3.49 -19.18
CA LEU A 424 -6.68 -2.82 -18.67
C LEU A 424 -5.43 -3.40 -19.34
N ASN A 425 -4.56 -2.53 -19.83
CA ASN A 425 -3.25 -2.94 -20.31
C ASN A 425 -2.35 -3.41 -19.15
N ARG A 426 -1.24 -4.04 -19.46
CA ARG A 426 -0.38 -4.65 -18.44
C ARG A 426 0.23 -3.63 -17.49
N TRP A 427 0.62 -2.45 -17.96
CA TRP A 427 1.10 -1.38 -17.10
C TRP A 427 0.02 -0.94 -16.10
N GLN A 428 -1.25 -0.76 -16.53
CA GLN A 428 -2.35 -0.41 -15.62
C GLN A 428 -2.59 -1.47 -14.56
N ARG A 429 -2.39 -2.75 -14.87
CA ARG A 429 -2.61 -3.85 -13.93
C ARG A 429 -1.46 -4.06 -12.95
N LEU A 430 -0.22 -3.87 -13.39
CA LEU A 430 0.97 -4.20 -12.61
C LEU A 430 1.59 -2.99 -11.92
N ASP A 431 1.80 -1.88 -12.65
CA ASP A 431 2.63 -0.74 -12.21
C ASP A 431 1.82 0.49 -11.79
N CYS A 432 0.59 0.66 -12.32
CA CYS A 432 -0.26 1.79 -11.98
C CYS A 432 -0.92 1.61 -10.61
N TRP A 433 -0.21 2.01 -9.56
CA TRP A 433 -0.75 2.06 -8.21
C TRP A 433 -0.75 3.50 -7.68
N VAL A 434 -1.89 3.94 -7.13
CA VAL A 434 -2.04 5.27 -6.51
C VAL A 434 -2.59 5.10 -5.10
N SER A 435 -1.81 5.50 -4.09
CA SER A 435 -2.16 5.33 -2.67
C SER A 435 -3.54 5.91 -2.33
N GLY A 436 -3.84 7.14 -2.77
CA GLY A 436 -5.15 7.77 -2.51
C GLY A 436 -6.32 7.05 -3.20
N HIS A 437 -6.07 6.35 -4.31
CA HIS A 437 -7.07 5.49 -4.92
C HIS A 437 -7.30 4.24 -4.07
N GLY A 438 -6.25 3.45 -3.80
CA GLY A 438 -6.37 2.16 -3.11
C GLY A 438 -6.75 2.32 -1.64
N GLU A 439 -6.03 3.16 -0.89
CA GLU A 439 -6.30 3.43 0.52
C GLU A 439 -7.63 4.18 0.71
N GLY A 440 -7.92 5.12 -0.20
CA GLY A 440 -9.20 5.83 -0.20
C GLY A 440 -10.37 4.90 -0.46
N TRP A 441 -10.23 3.95 -1.40
CA TRP A 441 -11.21 2.89 -1.63
C TRP A 441 -11.38 2.01 -0.39
N ALA A 442 -10.31 1.58 0.25
CA ALA A 442 -10.39 0.71 1.42
C ALA A 442 -11.06 1.41 2.62
N LEU A 443 -10.78 2.70 2.87
CA LEU A 443 -11.52 3.47 3.87
C LEU A 443 -12.99 3.71 3.49
N TYR A 444 -13.25 3.96 2.21
CA TYR A 444 -14.62 4.03 1.68
C TYR A 444 -15.36 2.69 1.91
N ALA A 445 -14.68 1.57 1.71
CA ALA A 445 -15.20 0.23 1.93
C ALA A 445 -15.57 -0.01 3.40
N GLU A 446 -14.73 0.42 4.36
CA GLU A 446 -15.03 0.36 5.80
C GLU A 446 -16.35 1.10 6.13
N ARG A 447 -16.53 2.33 5.61
CA ARG A 447 -17.78 3.09 5.80
C ARG A 447 -18.96 2.46 5.09
N LEU A 448 -18.75 1.91 3.91
CA LEU A 448 -19.79 1.22 3.18
C LEU A 448 -20.31 0.00 3.96
N MET A 449 -19.43 -0.74 4.66
CA MET A 449 -19.86 -1.84 5.51
C MET A 449 -20.77 -1.38 6.66
N GLU A 450 -20.54 -0.17 7.22
CA GLU A 450 -21.47 0.46 8.17
C GLU A 450 -22.82 0.79 7.48
N GLU A 451 -22.79 1.44 6.31
CA GLU A 451 -24.00 1.81 5.56
C GLU A 451 -24.85 0.59 5.15
N LEU A 452 -24.22 -0.54 4.89
CA LEU A 452 -24.86 -1.80 4.51
C LEU A 452 -25.35 -2.65 5.71
N GLY A 453 -25.05 -2.22 6.95
CA GLY A 453 -25.51 -2.89 8.17
C GLY A 453 -24.57 -4.00 8.70
N TYR A 454 -23.35 -4.10 8.21
CA TYR A 454 -22.36 -5.10 8.68
C TYR A 454 -21.61 -4.68 9.95
N LEU A 455 -21.76 -3.43 10.40
CA LEU A 455 -21.17 -2.90 11.63
C LEU A 455 -22.26 -2.47 12.65
N GLU A 456 -23.32 -3.27 12.80
CA GLU A 456 -24.38 -3.01 13.78
C GLU A 456 -23.91 -3.19 15.23
N ASP A 457 -22.91 -4.04 15.48
CA ASP A 457 -22.29 -4.16 16.80
C ASP A 457 -21.62 -2.83 17.22
N PRO A 458 -22.02 -2.24 18.37
CA PRO A 458 -21.46 -0.96 18.80
C PRO A 458 -19.93 -0.98 18.98
N GLY A 459 -19.34 -2.12 19.36
CA GLY A 459 -17.89 -2.26 19.50
C GLY A 459 -17.19 -2.24 18.14
N ALA A 460 -17.66 -2.99 17.15
CA ALA A 460 -17.10 -2.99 15.80
C ALA A 460 -17.24 -1.60 15.14
N ARG A 461 -18.38 -0.94 15.31
CA ARG A 461 -18.61 0.42 14.83
C ARG A 461 -17.67 1.44 15.51
N PHE A 462 -17.45 1.30 16.82
CA PHE A 462 -16.51 2.12 17.56
C PHE A 462 -15.07 1.92 17.06
N GLY A 463 -14.67 0.67 16.76
CA GLY A 463 -13.35 0.35 16.19
C GLY A 463 -13.14 0.96 14.81
N MET A 464 -14.14 0.91 13.94
CA MET A 464 -14.09 1.57 12.64
C MET A 464 -13.91 3.09 12.79
N LEU A 465 -14.65 3.74 13.70
CA LEU A 465 -14.53 5.17 13.94
C LEU A 465 -13.17 5.53 14.56
N ASP A 466 -12.61 4.70 15.44
CA ASP A 466 -11.27 4.87 16.00
C ASP A 466 -10.20 4.85 14.90
N ALA A 467 -10.27 3.89 14.01
CA ALA A 467 -9.43 3.79 12.84
C ALA A 467 -9.58 5.00 11.90
N GLN A 468 -10.82 5.44 11.64
CA GLN A 468 -11.12 6.63 10.83
C GLN A 468 -10.59 7.92 11.49
N GLY A 469 -10.70 8.05 12.81
CA GLY A 469 -10.17 9.18 13.59
C GLY A 469 -8.66 9.31 13.47
N PHE A 470 -7.94 8.19 13.55
CA PHE A 470 -6.50 8.15 13.32
C PHE A 470 -6.13 8.67 11.92
N ARG A 471 -6.85 8.24 10.87
CA ARG A 471 -6.61 8.71 9.50
C ARG A 471 -6.99 10.18 9.31
N ALA A 472 -7.99 10.70 10.02
CA ALA A 472 -8.32 12.12 10.01
C ALA A 472 -7.25 12.97 10.71
N ALA A 473 -6.69 12.51 11.83
CA ALA A 473 -5.58 13.17 12.51
C ALA A 473 -4.35 13.31 11.60
N ARG A 474 -4.05 12.29 10.76
CA ARG A 474 -2.96 12.33 9.77
C ARG A 474 -3.10 13.51 8.81
N VAL A 475 -4.30 13.83 8.34
CA VAL A 475 -4.55 14.97 7.42
C VAL A 475 -4.12 16.28 8.06
N ILE A 476 -4.47 16.46 9.34
CA ILE A 476 -4.18 17.69 10.08
C ILE A 476 -2.67 17.86 10.27
N ILE A 477 -2.01 16.83 10.81
CA ILE A 477 -0.61 16.95 11.21
C ILE A 477 0.35 16.94 10.04
N ASP A 478 0.08 16.15 8.99
CA ASP A 478 0.97 16.05 7.84
C ASP A 478 0.99 17.36 7.05
N ILE A 479 -0.19 17.87 6.67
CA ILE A 479 -0.31 19.18 6.01
C ILE A 479 0.23 20.29 6.93
N GLY A 480 -0.17 20.26 8.20
CA GLY A 480 0.23 21.26 9.19
C GLY A 480 1.74 21.35 9.35
N MET A 481 2.43 20.24 9.58
CA MET A 481 3.86 20.20 9.80
C MET A 481 4.67 20.53 8.55
N HIS A 482 4.33 19.96 7.39
CA HIS A 482 5.10 20.19 6.17
C HIS A 482 4.95 21.58 5.59
N LEU A 483 3.80 22.24 5.82
CA LEU A 483 3.55 23.62 5.44
C LEU A 483 3.77 24.61 6.59
N GLU A 484 4.14 24.14 7.78
CA GLU A 484 4.32 24.94 8.99
C GLU A 484 3.13 25.88 9.26
N LEU A 485 1.92 25.32 9.15
CA LEU A 485 0.70 26.10 9.32
C LEU A 485 0.50 26.54 10.79
N GLU A 486 -0.23 27.63 10.99
CA GLU A 486 -0.72 28.04 12.31
C GLU A 486 -1.92 27.13 12.68
N ILE A 487 -1.95 26.64 13.92
CA ILE A 487 -3.07 25.90 14.47
C ILE A 487 -4.27 26.86 14.59
N PRO A 488 -5.45 26.54 14.01
CA PRO A 488 -6.58 27.46 13.99
C PRO A 488 -6.99 27.90 15.39
N ARG A 489 -7.26 29.20 15.57
CA ARG A 489 -7.65 29.77 16.86
C ARG A 489 -9.01 29.28 17.33
N ASP A 490 -9.85 28.91 16.40
CA ASP A 490 -11.21 28.41 16.55
C ASP A 490 -11.33 26.91 16.27
N ASN A 491 -10.19 26.15 16.38
CA ASN A 491 -10.24 24.70 16.17
C ASN A 491 -11.23 24.03 17.15
N PRO A 492 -11.91 22.95 16.74
CA PRO A 492 -13.00 22.34 17.51
C PRO A 492 -12.62 21.86 18.91
N PHE A 493 -11.33 21.62 19.15
CA PHE A 493 -10.82 21.08 20.40
C PHE A 493 -10.23 22.14 21.33
N GLY A 494 -10.11 23.41 20.88
CA GLY A 494 -9.38 24.45 21.61
C GLY A 494 -7.91 24.11 21.86
N TRP A 495 -7.34 23.24 21.01
CA TRP A 495 -6.00 22.70 21.19
C TRP A 495 -4.95 23.64 20.61
N ARG A 496 -4.01 24.08 21.45
CA ARG A 496 -2.83 24.90 21.07
C ARG A 496 -3.12 26.06 20.08
N PRO A 497 -4.16 26.89 20.27
CA PRO A 497 -4.60 27.88 19.28
C PRO A 497 -3.52 28.92 18.99
N GLY A 498 -3.18 29.09 17.71
CA GLY A 498 -2.20 30.07 17.25
C GLY A 498 -0.74 29.62 17.33
N GLU A 499 -0.45 28.43 17.85
CA GLU A 499 0.90 27.85 17.75
C GLU A 499 1.16 27.35 16.32
N ARG A 500 2.43 27.25 15.94
CA ARG A 500 2.85 26.79 14.63
C ARG A 500 3.28 25.33 14.70
N TRP A 501 2.80 24.51 13.76
CA TRP A 501 3.12 23.10 13.74
C TRP A 501 4.62 22.80 13.70
N ASN A 502 5.02 21.77 14.41
CA ASN A 502 6.32 21.13 14.41
C ASN A 502 6.17 19.66 14.81
N ALA A 503 7.25 18.89 14.82
CA ALA A 503 7.23 17.46 15.13
C ALA A 503 6.73 17.15 16.55
N GLU A 504 7.09 17.96 17.55
CA GLU A 504 6.69 17.76 18.94
C GLU A 504 5.17 17.95 19.10
N LEU A 505 4.62 19.00 18.51
CA LEU A 505 3.17 19.25 18.51
C LEU A 505 2.42 18.16 17.72
N GLY A 506 3.00 17.68 16.62
CA GLY A 506 2.44 16.55 15.87
C GLY A 506 2.33 15.29 16.73
N PHE A 507 3.36 14.98 17.52
CA PHE A 507 3.33 13.84 18.43
C PHE A 507 2.35 14.02 19.59
N GLU A 508 2.31 15.23 20.21
CA GLU A 508 1.34 15.54 21.26
C GLU A 508 -0.11 15.40 20.73
N PHE A 509 -0.37 15.84 19.50
CA PHE A 509 -1.68 15.73 18.87
C PHE A 509 -2.09 14.28 18.64
N LEU A 510 -1.18 13.45 18.09
CA LEU A 510 -1.44 12.02 17.92
C LEU A 510 -1.77 11.35 19.26
N ARG A 511 -1.01 11.65 20.30
CA ARG A 511 -1.28 11.12 21.65
C ARG A 511 -2.60 11.58 22.26
N ALA A 512 -3.09 12.75 21.88
CA ALA A 512 -4.36 13.28 22.38
C ALA A 512 -5.58 12.66 21.68
N HIS A 513 -5.44 12.27 20.41
CA HIS A 513 -6.56 11.86 19.58
C HIS A 513 -6.51 10.38 19.10
N CYS A 514 -5.39 9.66 19.35
CA CYS A 514 -5.20 8.29 18.88
C CYS A 514 -4.91 7.34 20.05
N ARG A 515 -5.53 6.15 20.03
CA ARG A 515 -5.48 5.16 21.13
C ARG A 515 -4.52 4.03 20.84
N MET A 516 -3.31 4.38 20.49
CA MET A 516 -2.21 3.47 20.15
C MET A 516 -1.01 3.71 21.07
N GLU A 517 -0.12 2.74 21.15
CA GLU A 517 1.09 2.82 21.95
C GLU A 517 1.98 4.00 21.52
N SER A 518 2.59 4.68 22.51
CA SER A 518 3.38 5.89 22.25
C SER A 518 4.57 5.66 21.32
N GLU A 519 5.19 4.47 21.37
CA GLU A 519 6.30 4.12 20.48
C GLU A 519 5.83 3.96 19.04
N PHE A 520 4.69 3.33 18.83
CA PHE A 520 4.04 3.23 17.52
C PHE A 520 3.72 4.62 16.95
N LEU A 521 3.09 5.49 17.75
CA LEU A 521 2.76 6.86 17.32
C LEU A 521 4.01 7.69 16.99
N ARG A 522 5.13 7.44 17.66
CA ARG A 522 6.41 8.10 17.36
C ARG A 522 6.99 7.60 16.03
N ALA A 523 6.93 6.29 15.78
CA ALA A 523 7.36 5.71 14.51
C ALA A 523 6.50 6.23 13.34
N GLU A 524 5.19 6.32 13.55
CA GLU A 524 4.25 6.89 12.58
C GLU A 524 4.56 8.37 12.29
N LEU A 525 4.79 9.17 13.30
CA LEU A 525 5.19 10.56 13.10
C LEU A 525 6.47 10.69 12.27
N ASN A 526 7.51 9.90 12.59
CA ASN A 526 8.74 9.89 11.81
C ASN A 526 8.51 9.48 10.36
N ARG A 527 7.60 8.51 10.13
CA ARG A 527 7.16 8.12 8.79
C ARG A 527 6.53 9.29 8.05
N TYR A 528 5.62 10.05 8.68
CA TYR A 528 4.96 11.19 8.05
C TYR A 528 5.97 12.27 7.68
N LEU A 529 6.89 12.61 8.59
CA LEU A 529 7.94 13.59 8.34
C LEU A 529 8.91 13.18 7.22
N GLY A 530 9.12 11.89 7.01
CA GLY A 530 9.98 11.36 5.94
C GLY A 530 9.26 11.03 4.63
N TRP A 531 7.93 11.02 4.66
CA TRP A 531 7.12 10.62 3.52
C TRP A 531 5.92 11.57 3.33
N PRO A 532 6.19 12.86 3.03
CA PRO A 532 5.18 13.91 2.98
C PRO A 532 4.05 13.56 2.02
N GLY A 533 2.81 13.84 2.43
CA GLY A 533 1.60 13.63 1.62
C GLY A 533 1.09 12.19 1.57
N GLN A 534 1.85 11.18 2.06
CA GLN A 534 1.38 9.80 2.06
C GLN A 534 0.28 9.58 3.12
N ALA A 535 0.49 10.04 4.33
CA ALA A 535 -0.42 9.82 5.44
C ALA A 535 -1.84 10.40 5.22
N PRO A 536 -2.02 11.58 4.60
CA PRO A 536 -3.35 12.11 4.26
C PRO A 536 -4.07 11.35 3.16
N SER A 537 -3.36 10.61 2.30
CA SER A 537 -3.93 10.01 1.08
C SER A 537 -5.09 9.05 1.37
N TYR A 538 -5.08 8.39 2.51
CA TYR A 538 -6.17 7.55 3.02
C TYR A 538 -7.49 8.32 3.11
N LYS A 539 -7.53 9.31 3.99
CA LYS A 539 -8.77 10.02 4.32
C LYS A 539 -9.20 11.01 3.24
N VAL A 540 -8.24 11.62 2.56
CA VAL A 540 -8.51 12.47 1.40
C VAL A 540 -9.01 11.63 0.23
N GLY A 541 -8.42 10.45 0.01
CA GLY A 541 -8.90 9.50 -0.99
C GLY A 541 -10.33 9.05 -0.74
N GLU A 542 -10.67 8.64 0.49
CA GLU A 542 -12.05 8.32 0.88
C GLU A 542 -13.02 9.47 0.59
N ARG A 543 -12.63 10.71 0.94
CA ARG A 543 -13.43 11.91 0.65
C ARG A 543 -13.73 12.04 -0.84
N ILE A 544 -12.72 11.83 -1.69
CA ILE A 544 -12.88 11.91 -3.14
C ILE A 544 -13.77 10.78 -3.67
N TRP A 545 -13.64 9.55 -3.15
CA TRP A 545 -14.52 8.44 -3.50
C TRP A 545 -15.98 8.70 -3.13
N LEU A 546 -16.24 9.23 -1.93
CA LEU A 546 -17.58 9.62 -1.50
C LEU A 546 -18.17 10.72 -2.39
N GLN A 547 -17.36 11.74 -2.75
CA GLN A 547 -17.78 12.80 -3.66
C GLN A 547 -18.11 12.26 -5.05
N ALA A 548 -17.27 11.40 -5.61
CA ALA A 548 -17.51 10.80 -6.93
C ALA A 548 -18.79 9.96 -6.95
N ARG A 549 -19.08 9.19 -5.88
CA ARG A 549 -20.34 8.44 -5.72
C ARG A 549 -21.54 9.40 -5.69
N GLU A 550 -21.48 10.44 -4.89
CA GLU A 550 -22.59 11.39 -4.76
C GLU A 550 -22.83 12.18 -6.06
N GLU A 551 -21.77 12.58 -6.76
CA GLU A 551 -21.87 13.21 -8.09
C GLU A 551 -22.54 12.26 -9.11
N ALA A 552 -22.17 10.98 -9.12
CA ALA A 552 -22.80 9.96 -9.96
C ALA A 552 -24.29 9.78 -9.63
N LYS A 553 -24.61 9.75 -8.34
CA LYS A 553 -26.00 9.66 -7.85
C LYS A 553 -26.84 10.86 -8.27
N GLN A 554 -26.28 12.07 -8.20
CA GLN A 554 -26.96 13.29 -8.63
C GLN A 554 -27.19 13.30 -10.16
N ARG A 555 -26.20 12.85 -10.95
CA ARG A 555 -26.35 12.78 -12.42
C ARG A 555 -27.35 11.74 -12.86
N LYS A 556 -27.29 10.53 -12.30
CA LYS A 556 -28.16 9.41 -12.68
C LYS A 556 -29.55 9.47 -12.02
N GLY A 557 -29.71 10.23 -10.94
CA GLY A 557 -30.99 10.39 -10.23
C GLY A 557 -31.63 9.05 -9.86
N ALA A 558 -32.88 8.83 -10.25
CA ALA A 558 -33.64 7.62 -9.90
C ALA A 558 -33.11 6.32 -10.54
N VAL A 559 -32.24 6.40 -11.54
CA VAL A 559 -31.63 5.21 -12.18
C VAL A 559 -30.24 4.91 -11.65
N PHE A 560 -29.78 5.61 -10.61
CA PHE A 560 -28.53 5.30 -9.96
C PHE A 560 -28.59 3.92 -9.29
N ASP A 561 -27.64 3.07 -9.61
CA ASP A 561 -27.47 1.77 -8.99
C ASP A 561 -26.05 1.66 -8.41
N LEU A 562 -25.95 1.37 -7.11
CA LEU A 562 -24.71 1.36 -6.38
C LEU A 562 -23.76 0.23 -6.84
N ARG A 563 -24.33 -0.95 -7.14
CA ARG A 563 -23.56 -2.11 -7.62
C ARG A 563 -22.93 -1.81 -8.97
N SER A 564 -23.70 -1.24 -9.89
CA SER A 564 -23.19 -0.81 -11.21
C SER A 564 -22.11 0.27 -11.06
N PHE A 565 -22.31 1.26 -10.16
CA PHE A 565 -21.30 2.29 -9.89
C PHE A 565 -19.97 1.66 -9.43
N HIS A 566 -20.01 0.70 -8.50
CA HIS A 566 -18.81 0.03 -8.02
C HIS A 566 -18.13 -0.80 -9.12
N SER A 567 -18.90 -1.55 -9.92
CA SER A 567 -18.36 -2.31 -11.05
C SER A 567 -17.69 -1.41 -12.06
N ASP A 568 -18.34 -0.30 -12.44
CA ASP A 568 -17.79 0.69 -13.38
C ASP A 568 -16.46 1.28 -12.85
N ALA A 569 -16.46 1.67 -11.56
CA ALA A 569 -15.30 2.30 -10.93
C ALA A 569 -14.11 1.35 -10.78
N LEU A 570 -14.34 0.12 -10.29
CA LEU A 570 -13.28 -0.89 -10.11
C LEU A 570 -12.68 -1.36 -11.44
N ASN A 571 -13.46 -1.34 -12.52
CA ASN A 571 -13.01 -1.68 -13.85
C ASN A 571 -12.08 -0.64 -14.49
N LEU A 572 -11.90 0.54 -13.86
CA LEU A 572 -10.93 1.56 -14.29
C LEU A 572 -9.50 1.26 -13.84
N GLY A 573 -9.31 0.31 -12.90
CA GLY A 573 -8.01 0.01 -12.28
C GLY A 573 -7.57 1.08 -11.28
N SER A 574 -6.34 0.98 -10.77
CA SER A 574 -5.80 1.82 -9.69
C SER A 574 -5.23 3.17 -10.19
N ILE A 575 -5.99 3.90 -10.99
CA ILE A 575 -5.57 5.18 -11.60
C ILE A 575 -5.61 6.34 -10.59
N GLY A 576 -4.99 7.47 -10.95
CA GLY A 576 -5.05 8.70 -10.14
C GLY A 576 -6.49 9.18 -9.89
N LEU A 577 -6.72 9.86 -8.76
CA LEU A 577 -8.08 10.28 -8.38
C LEU A 577 -8.67 11.35 -9.31
N ASP A 578 -7.86 12.21 -9.93
CA ASP A 578 -8.35 13.12 -10.97
C ASP A 578 -8.76 12.41 -12.26
N PRO A 579 -7.94 11.48 -12.84
CA PRO A 579 -8.38 10.59 -13.90
C PRO A 579 -9.64 9.79 -13.55
N LEU A 580 -9.72 9.23 -12.34
CA LEU A 580 -10.88 8.50 -11.86
C LEU A 580 -12.15 9.37 -11.91
N ARG A 581 -12.12 10.57 -11.34
CA ARG A 581 -13.28 11.48 -11.37
C ARG A 581 -13.69 11.85 -12.79
N ARG A 582 -12.71 12.14 -13.68
CA ARG A 582 -13.00 12.42 -15.08
C ARG A 582 -13.64 11.23 -15.81
N ALA A 583 -13.17 10.01 -15.54
CA ALA A 583 -13.74 8.81 -16.12
C ALA A 583 -15.16 8.56 -15.61
N LEU A 584 -15.37 8.57 -14.29
CA LEU A 584 -16.68 8.37 -13.67
C LEU A 584 -17.71 9.47 -14.07
N ALA A 585 -17.26 10.69 -14.36
CA ALA A 585 -18.14 11.75 -14.85
C ALA A 585 -18.72 11.48 -16.25
N LYS A 586 -18.11 10.60 -17.03
CA LYS A 586 -18.56 10.19 -18.37
C LYS A 586 -19.47 8.94 -18.36
N LEU A 587 -19.50 8.19 -17.26
CA LEU A 587 -20.34 7.00 -17.03
C LEU A 587 -21.68 7.37 -16.38
#